data_89fd37b5b161c168b236f486305adea0
#
_entry.id   89fd37b5b161c168b236f486305adea0
#
_cell.length_a   1.000
_cell.length_b   1.000
_cell.length_c   1.000
_cell.angle_alpha   90.00
_cell.angle_beta   90.00
_cell.angle_gamma   90.00
#
_symmetry.space_group_name_H-M   'P 1'
#
loop_
_entity.id
_entity.type
_entity.pdbx_description
1 polymer ?
#
loop_
_entity_poly.entity_id
_entity_poly.type
_entity_poly.pdbx_seq_one_letter_code
_entity_poly.pdbx_strand_id
1 'polypeptide(L)' 'MKALVVGTGAREHAIVKGLAADPQVDSIVAAPGNPGMAADAQVRDVDILDGDAVAELAQEIGADLVVIGPD' A
#
# COMPACT_ATOMS: atom_id res chain seq x y z
N MET A 1 -9.75 -8.59 3.91
CA MET A 1 -8.31 -8.68 3.67
C MET A 1 -7.71 -7.28 3.68
N LYS A 2 -6.63 -7.09 4.39
CA LYS A 2 -5.90 -5.83 4.41
C LYS A 2 -4.72 -5.90 3.45
N ALA A 3 -4.57 -4.88 2.62
CA ALA A 3 -3.50 -4.83 1.63
C ALA A 3 -2.56 -3.66 1.91
N LEU A 4 -1.27 -3.90 1.77
CA LEU A 4 -0.24 -2.87 1.83
C LEU A 4 0.38 -2.76 0.43
N VAL A 5 0.33 -1.57 -0.15
CA VAL A 5 0.94 -1.29 -1.45
C VAL A 5 2.13 -0.37 -1.23
N VAL A 6 3.31 -0.85 -1.56
CA VAL A 6 4.56 -0.10 -1.37
C VAL A 6 4.99 0.51 -2.69
N GLY A 7 5.06 1.82 -2.74
CA GLY A 7 5.45 2.56 -3.93
C GLY A 7 4.75 3.90 -4.03
N THR A 8 5.13 4.69 -5.04
CA THR A 8 4.64 6.06 -5.21
C THR A 8 4.12 6.35 -6.61
N GLY A 9 4.35 5.46 -7.57
CA GLY A 9 4.13 5.74 -8.97
C GLY A 9 2.72 5.45 -9.47
N ALA A 10 2.51 5.71 -10.75
CA ALA A 10 1.21 5.50 -11.38
C ALA A 10 0.80 4.02 -11.37
N ARG A 11 1.77 3.11 -11.44
CA ARG A 11 1.50 1.67 -11.41
C ARG A 11 0.90 1.26 -10.07
N GLU A 12 1.50 1.74 -8.98
CA GLU A 12 1.00 1.46 -7.63
C GLU A 12 -0.36 2.10 -7.41
N HIS A 13 -0.57 3.29 -7.96
CA HIS A 13 -1.88 3.94 -7.90
C HIS A 13 -2.94 3.09 -8.61
N ALA A 14 -2.62 2.53 -9.77
CA ALA A 14 -3.53 1.64 -10.49
C ALA A 14 -3.83 0.37 -9.70
N ILE A 15 -2.84 -0.19 -9.01
CA ILE A 15 -3.02 -1.35 -8.14
C ILE A 15 -3.97 -1.01 -7.00
N VAL A 16 -3.79 0.15 -6.36
CA VAL A 16 -4.68 0.62 -5.29
C VAL A 16 -6.12 0.72 -5.79
N LYS A 17 -6.34 1.28 -6.96
CA LYS A 17 -7.68 1.39 -7.52
C LYS A 17 -8.30 0.02 -7.79
N GLY A 18 -7.52 -0.92 -8.31
CA GLY A 18 -7.99 -2.29 -8.52
C GLY A 18 -8.37 -2.99 -7.22
N LEU A 19 -7.55 -2.82 -6.20
CA LEU A 19 -7.82 -3.41 -4.89
C LEU A 19 -9.04 -2.78 -4.23
N ALA A 20 -9.23 -1.47 -4.39
CA ALA A 20 -10.39 -0.77 -3.83
C ALA A 20 -11.70 -1.27 -4.44
N ALA A 21 -11.67 -1.76 -5.67
CA ALA A 21 -12.84 -2.31 -6.34
C ALA A 21 -13.10 -3.78 -5.97
N ASP A 22 -12.17 -4.44 -5.27
CA ASP A 22 -12.29 -5.85 -4.91
C ASP A 22 -13.07 -5.98 -3.59
N PRO A 23 -14.23 -6.69 -3.58
CA PRO A 23 -15.01 -6.82 -2.35
C PRO A 23 -14.32 -7.62 -1.24
N GLN A 24 -13.26 -8.35 -1.54
CA GLN A 24 -12.50 -9.09 -0.54
C GLN A 24 -11.50 -8.20 0.21
N VAL A 25 -11.22 -7.01 -0.31
CA VAL A 25 -10.28 -6.09 0.31
C VAL A 25 -11.04 -5.12 1.20
N ASP A 26 -10.77 -5.18 2.51
CA ASP A 26 -11.45 -4.35 3.51
C ASP A 26 -10.78 -3.00 3.68
N SER A 27 -9.45 -2.98 3.59
CA SER A 27 -8.68 -1.74 3.75
C SER A 27 -7.38 -1.82 2.97
N ILE A 28 -6.89 -0.65 2.57
CA ILE A 28 -5.66 -0.52 1.79
C ILE A 28 -4.80 0.56 2.45
N VAL A 29 -3.52 0.24 2.63
CA VAL A 29 -2.52 1.21 3.06
C VAL A 29 -1.51 1.35 1.94
N ALA A 30 -1.25 2.57 1.50
CA ALA A 30 -0.22 2.87 0.51
C ALA A 30 0.96 3.56 1.22
N ALA A 31 2.17 3.10 0.97
CA ALA A 31 3.35 3.61 1.66
C ALA A 31 4.55 3.66 0.71
N PRO A 32 5.19 4.79 0.54
CA PRO A 32 4.80 6.10 1.03
C PRO A 32 3.58 6.69 0.31
N GLY A 33 3.21 6.13 -0.85
CA GLY A 33 2.05 6.57 -1.60
C GLY A 33 2.23 7.93 -2.25
N ASN A 34 1.14 8.45 -2.77
CA ASN A 34 1.08 9.82 -3.28
C ASN A 34 -0.30 10.40 -2.96
N PRO A 35 -0.49 11.72 -3.10
CA PRO A 35 -1.76 12.33 -2.72
C PRO A 35 -2.98 11.79 -3.46
N GLY A 36 -2.81 11.31 -4.70
CA GLY A 36 -3.92 10.74 -5.46
C GLY A 36 -4.43 9.44 -4.89
N MET A 37 -3.59 8.70 -4.15
CA MET A 37 -3.98 7.44 -3.53
C MET A 37 -4.85 7.63 -2.29
N ALA A 38 -4.84 8.82 -1.69
CA ALA A 38 -5.55 9.09 -0.44
C ALA A 38 -7.07 8.94 -0.57
N ALA A 39 -7.59 9.00 -1.80
CA ALA A 39 -9.01 8.80 -2.05
C ALA A 39 -9.45 7.35 -1.81
N ASP A 40 -8.56 6.38 -2.06
CA ASP A 40 -8.88 4.96 -2.01
C ASP A 40 -8.10 4.20 -0.93
N ALA A 41 -7.07 4.82 -0.35
CA ALA A 41 -6.18 4.15 0.59
C ALA A 41 -5.74 5.09 1.69
N GLN A 42 -5.35 4.53 2.83
CA GLN A 42 -4.67 5.28 3.87
C GLN A 42 -3.21 5.41 3.47
N VAL A 43 -2.70 6.63 3.41
CA VAL A 43 -1.31 6.88 3.03
C VAL A 43 -0.46 6.95 4.29
N ARG A 44 0.61 6.14 4.34
CA ARG A 44 1.55 6.09 5.46
C ARG A 44 2.96 6.36 4.94
N ASP A 45 3.75 7.03 5.74
CA ASP A 45 5.13 7.33 5.41
C ASP A 45 6.03 6.14 5.74
N VAL A 46 6.89 5.74 4.80
CA VAL A 46 7.87 4.69 5.00
C VAL A 46 9.04 4.88 4.05
N ASP A 47 10.24 4.52 4.49
CA ASP A 47 11.41 4.49 3.61
C ASP A 47 11.41 3.16 2.86
N ILE A 48 11.13 3.20 1.57
CA ILE A 48 11.02 2.00 0.73
C ILE A 48 12.38 1.31 0.53
N LEU A 49 13.48 2.00 0.83
CA LEU A 49 14.81 1.42 0.76
C LEU A 49 15.16 0.65 2.04
N ASP A 50 14.36 0.80 3.07
CA ASP A 50 14.54 0.10 4.35
C ASP A 50 13.53 -1.05 4.44
N GLY A 51 13.98 -2.26 4.09
CA GLY A 51 13.13 -3.44 4.12
C GLY A 51 12.58 -3.75 5.49
N ASP A 52 13.33 -3.43 6.56
CA ASP A 52 12.86 -3.65 7.92
C ASP A 52 11.70 -2.71 8.26
N ALA A 53 11.76 -1.46 7.82
CA ALA A 53 10.68 -0.50 8.05
C ALA A 53 9.41 -0.94 7.32
N VAL A 54 9.52 -1.46 6.10
CA VAL A 54 8.39 -1.98 5.34
C VAL A 54 7.78 -3.19 6.04
N ALA A 55 8.62 -4.11 6.52
CA ALA A 55 8.15 -5.30 7.23
C ALA A 55 7.45 -4.94 8.54
N GLU A 56 7.99 -3.98 9.28
CA GLU A 56 7.36 -3.50 10.51
C GLU A 56 6.00 -2.87 10.23
N LEU A 57 5.88 -2.08 9.17
CA LEU A 57 4.61 -1.48 8.80
C LEU A 57 3.59 -2.55 8.43
N ALA A 58 3.99 -3.57 7.68
CA ALA A 58 3.10 -4.67 7.32
C ALA A 58 2.57 -5.39 8.56
N GLN A 59 3.44 -5.61 9.55
CA GLN A 59 3.03 -6.23 10.81
C GLN A 59 2.13 -5.32 11.63
N GLU A 60 2.45 -4.05 11.69
CA GLU A 60 1.69 -3.07 12.47
C GLU A 60 0.24 -2.97 12.00
N ILE A 61 0.03 -2.96 10.69
CA ILE A 61 -1.31 -2.87 10.13
C ILE A 61 -2.01 -4.22 9.99
N GLY A 62 -1.29 -5.32 10.18
CA GLY A 62 -1.85 -6.66 10.01
C GLY A 62 -2.15 -6.97 8.54
N ALA A 63 -1.23 -6.64 7.65
CA ALA A 63 -1.43 -6.84 6.22
C ALA A 63 -1.50 -8.32 5.86
N ASP A 64 -2.52 -8.69 5.10
CA ASP A 64 -2.68 -10.03 4.55
C ASP A 64 -1.99 -10.14 3.19
N LEU A 65 -1.87 -9.03 2.49
CA LEU A 65 -1.24 -8.95 1.17
C LEU A 65 -0.30 -7.75 1.14
N VAL A 66 0.92 -7.98 0.69
CA VAL A 66 1.89 -6.90 0.48
C VAL A 66 2.30 -6.89 -0.98
N VAL A 67 2.09 -5.75 -1.63
CA VAL A 67 2.48 -5.54 -3.03
C VAL A 67 3.59 -4.51 -3.04
N ILE A 68 4.75 -4.90 -3.57
CA ILE A 68 5.89 -3.99 -3.70
C ILE A 68 6.05 -3.67 -5.17
N GLY A 69 5.85 -2.40 -5.51
CA GLY A 69 5.99 -1.94 -6.87
C GLY A 69 7.46 -1.89 -7.28
N PRO A 70 7.80 -2.31 -8.51
CA PRO A 70 9.14 -2.09 -9.03
C PRO A 70 9.32 -0.61 -9.31
N ASP A 71 10.46 -0.09 -8.97
CA ASP A 71 10.74 1.30 -9.30
C ASP A 71 11.08 1.46 -10.75
#